data_b65d4ea184b967995d74ee916f57750c
#
_entry.id   b65d4ea184b967995d74ee916f57750c
#
_cell.length_a   1.000
_cell.length_b   1.000
_cell.length_c   1.000
_cell.angle_alpha   90.00
_cell.angle_beta   90.00
_cell.angle_gamma   90.00
#
_symmetry.space_group_name_H-M   'P 1'
#
loop_
_entity.id
_entity.type
_entity.pdbx_description
1 polymer ?
#
loop_
_entity_poly.entity_id
_entity_poly.type
_entity_poly.pdbx_seq_one_letter_code
_entity_poly.pdbx_strand_id
1 'polypeptide(L)'
;MESSGLDGVRWIVEDAMKFVEREVRRGNKYNAIILDPPAYGRGANGEKWVLEEHICRMLECCAELLERKNAFLVLNLYSMGLSSMLARTAVHQAFGVPKFEQMGELYFEDRSKKQIPFGTYYRFKR
;
A
#
# COMPACT_ATOMS: atom_id res chain seq x y z
N MET A 1 21.14 -5.80 -3.48
CA MET A 1 20.48 -7.11 -3.67
C MET A 1 21.36 -8.31 -3.34
N GLU A 2 22.67 -8.15 -3.36
CA GLU A 2 23.59 -9.24 -2.96
C GLU A 2 23.39 -9.77 -1.54
N SER A 3 22.89 -8.92 -0.62
CA SER A 3 22.70 -9.28 0.79
C SER A 3 21.47 -10.16 1.07
N SER A 4 20.50 -10.25 0.19
CA SER A 4 19.27 -11.04 0.40
C SER A 4 19.17 -12.31 -0.44
N GLY A 5 20.09 -12.53 -1.38
CA GLY A 5 20.10 -13.72 -2.26
C GLY A 5 18.84 -13.88 -3.12
N LEU A 6 18.10 -12.80 -3.33
CA LEU A 6 16.87 -12.80 -4.12
C LEU A 6 17.16 -12.40 -5.56
N ASP A 7 16.79 -13.28 -6.49
CA ASP A 7 16.81 -13.04 -7.92
C ASP A 7 15.40 -12.71 -8.44
N GLY A 8 15.33 -12.15 -9.65
CA GLY A 8 14.07 -11.92 -10.35
C GLY A 8 13.29 -10.65 -9.91
N VAL A 9 13.88 -9.75 -9.14
CA VAL A 9 13.27 -8.47 -8.78
C VAL A 9 13.54 -7.45 -9.88
N ARG A 10 12.47 -6.92 -10.47
CA ARG A 10 12.53 -5.79 -11.41
C ARG A 10 12.38 -4.48 -10.67
N TRP A 11 13.42 -3.68 -10.65
CA TRP A 11 13.41 -2.34 -10.08
C TRP A 11 12.92 -1.32 -11.10
N ILE A 12 11.96 -0.49 -10.69
CA ILE A 12 11.40 0.59 -11.52
C ILE A 12 11.46 1.87 -10.69
N VAL A 13 12.22 2.84 -11.16
CA VAL A 13 12.32 4.18 -10.54
C VAL A 13 11.41 5.11 -11.33
N GLU A 14 10.19 5.29 -10.83
CA GLU A 14 9.16 6.09 -11.49
C GLU A 14 8.16 6.60 -10.45
N ASP A 15 7.40 7.64 -10.79
CA ASP A 15 6.23 8.05 -10.01
C ASP A 15 5.21 6.91 -9.94
N ALA A 16 4.80 6.53 -8.74
CA ALA A 16 3.95 5.36 -8.51
C ALA A 16 2.56 5.53 -9.12
N MET A 17 1.97 6.75 -9.09
CA MET A 17 0.66 6.99 -9.72
C MET A 17 0.73 6.81 -11.23
N LYS A 18 1.75 7.36 -11.88
CA LYS A 18 1.96 7.18 -13.33
C LYS A 18 2.15 5.70 -13.68
N PHE A 19 2.90 4.98 -12.84
CA PHE A 19 3.11 3.55 -13.02
C PHE A 19 1.80 2.78 -12.97
N VAL A 20 1.01 2.89 -11.90
CA VAL A 20 -0.22 2.10 -11.74
C VAL A 20 -1.26 2.45 -12.78
N GLU A 21 -1.42 3.72 -13.14
CA GLU A 21 -2.34 4.15 -14.20
C GLU A 21 -1.92 3.59 -15.58
N ARG A 22 -0.63 3.51 -15.85
CA ARG A 22 -0.13 2.87 -17.07
C ARG A 22 -0.41 1.37 -17.08
N GLU A 23 -0.20 0.69 -15.96
CA GLU A 23 -0.46 -0.74 -15.84
C GLU A 23 -1.95 -1.07 -15.96
N VAL A 24 -2.83 -0.22 -15.42
CA VAL A 24 -4.28 -0.29 -15.64
C VAL A 24 -4.62 -0.21 -17.13
N ARG A 25 -4.10 0.79 -17.84
CA ARG A 25 -4.32 0.94 -19.30
C ARG A 25 -3.82 -0.25 -20.11
N ARG A 26 -2.78 -0.94 -19.63
CA ARG A 26 -2.23 -2.15 -20.27
C ARG A 26 -3.03 -3.42 -19.96
N GLY A 27 -3.96 -3.33 -19.01
CA GLY A 27 -4.74 -4.49 -18.56
C GLY A 27 -3.92 -5.52 -17.77
N ASN A 28 -2.77 -5.13 -17.23
CA ASN A 28 -1.94 -6.01 -16.42
C ASN A 28 -2.64 -6.39 -15.11
N LYS A 29 -2.32 -7.58 -14.58
CA LYS A 29 -2.84 -8.08 -13.31
C LYS A 29 -1.71 -8.59 -12.42
N TYR A 30 -1.93 -8.48 -11.11
CA TYR A 30 -0.97 -8.85 -10.07
C TYR A 30 -1.65 -9.68 -8.99
N ASN A 31 -0.96 -10.66 -8.46
CA ASN A 31 -1.46 -11.49 -7.36
C ASN A 31 -1.21 -10.86 -5.98
N ALA A 32 -0.27 -9.93 -5.90
CA ALA A 32 0.06 -9.26 -4.66
C ALA A 32 0.36 -7.78 -4.90
N ILE A 33 -0.15 -6.94 -4.02
CA ILE A 33 0.18 -5.51 -3.98
C ILE A 33 0.55 -5.15 -2.55
N ILE A 34 1.73 -4.54 -2.38
CA ILE A 34 2.16 -3.95 -1.12
C ILE A 34 2.30 -2.46 -1.34
N LEU A 35 1.54 -1.67 -0.58
CA LEU A 35 1.56 -0.22 -0.59
C LEU A 35 2.18 0.30 0.71
N ASP A 36 3.19 1.12 0.55
CA ASP A 36 3.92 1.76 1.64
C ASP A 36 4.13 3.25 1.32
N PRO A 37 3.03 4.01 1.10
CA PRO A 37 3.11 5.37 0.61
C PRO A 37 3.59 6.31 1.72
N PRO A 38 4.47 7.29 1.39
CA PRO A 38 4.82 8.35 2.33
C PRO A 38 3.62 9.29 2.55
N ALA A 39 3.61 10.00 3.68
CA ALA A 39 2.61 11.04 3.94
C ALA A 39 2.68 12.17 2.90
N TYR A 40 3.89 12.51 2.47
CA TYR A 40 4.19 13.53 1.47
C TYR A 40 5.41 13.13 0.65
N GLY A 41 5.41 13.48 -0.65
CA GLY A 41 6.54 13.24 -1.52
C GLY A 41 6.54 14.15 -2.76
N ARG A 42 7.69 14.20 -3.43
CA ARG A 42 7.84 14.82 -4.75
C ARG A 42 8.53 13.85 -5.69
N GLY A 43 7.97 13.68 -6.86
CA GLY A 43 8.60 12.95 -7.95
C GLY A 43 9.72 13.75 -8.63
N ALA A 44 10.51 13.07 -9.44
CA ALA A 44 11.67 13.67 -10.13
C ALA A 44 11.29 14.80 -11.11
N ASN A 45 10.07 14.80 -11.61
CA ASN A 45 9.58 15.80 -12.57
C ASN A 45 8.61 16.81 -11.91
N GLY A 46 8.65 16.94 -10.57
CA GLY A 46 7.83 17.89 -9.83
C GLY A 46 6.44 17.37 -9.44
N GLU A 47 6.14 16.10 -9.69
CA GLU A 47 4.90 15.49 -9.21
C GLU A 47 4.79 15.64 -7.70
N LYS A 48 3.61 16.02 -7.24
CA LYS A 48 3.33 16.17 -5.82
C LYS A 48 2.47 14.99 -5.35
N TRP A 49 2.93 14.32 -4.30
CA TRP A 49 2.16 13.33 -3.59
C TRP A 49 1.77 13.88 -2.21
N VAL A 50 0.49 13.83 -1.91
CA VAL A 50 -0.08 14.05 -0.56
C VAL A 50 -1.00 12.88 -0.29
N LEU A 51 -0.75 12.16 0.79
CA LEU A 51 -1.42 10.88 1.07
C LEU A 51 -2.94 11.04 1.10
N GLU A 52 -3.44 12.02 1.84
CA GLU A 52 -4.88 12.27 2.03
C GLU A 52 -5.60 12.63 0.71
N GLU A 53 -4.88 13.24 -0.23
CA GLU A 53 -5.45 13.66 -1.53
C GLU A 53 -5.44 12.51 -2.56
N HIS A 54 -4.45 11.60 -2.48
CA HIS A 54 -4.17 10.68 -3.58
C HIS A 54 -4.43 9.20 -3.24
N ILE A 55 -4.54 8.84 -1.95
CA ILE A 55 -4.63 7.44 -1.55
C ILE A 55 -5.86 6.72 -2.13
N CYS A 56 -7.01 7.39 -2.19
CA CYS A 56 -8.22 6.78 -2.75
C CYS A 56 -8.02 6.43 -4.24
N ARG A 57 -7.45 7.35 -5.02
CA ARG A 57 -7.17 7.10 -6.44
C ARG A 57 -6.13 5.98 -6.62
N MET A 58 -5.11 5.93 -5.80
CA MET A 58 -4.13 4.84 -5.79
C MET A 58 -4.81 3.49 -5.54
N LEU A 59 -5.69 3.41 -4.53
CA LEU A 59 -6.41 2.19 -4.20
C LEU A 59 -7.39 1.76 -5.30
N GLU A 60 -8.05 2.69 -5.99
CA GLU A 60 -8.89 2.38 -7.16
C GLU A 60 -8.07 1.71 -8.27
N CYS A 61 -6.92 2.28 -8.63
CA CYS A 61 -6.01 1.67 -9.61
C CYS A 61 -5.54 0.28 -9.14
N CYS A 62 -5.19 0.14 -7.87
CA CYS A 62 -4.80 -1.14 -7.30
C CYS A 62 -5.94 -2.17 -7.32
N ALA A 63 -7.19 -1.74 -7.15
CA ALA A 63 -8.35 -2.63 -7.24
C ALA A 63 -8.55 -3.19 -8.66
N GLU A 64 -8.26 -2.35 -9.68
CA GLU A 64 -8.25 -2.80 -11.07
C GLU A 64 -7.07 -3.74 -11.37
N LEU A 65 -5.91 -3.52 -10.75
CA LEU A 65 -4.70 -4.31 -11.00
C LEU A 65 -4.67 -5.64 -10.24
N LEU A 66 -5.29 -5.72 -9.07
CA LEU A 66 -5.23 -6.93 -8.25
C LEU A 66 -6.13 -8.04 -8.81
N GLU A 67 -5.59 -9.24 -8.95
CA GLU A 67 -6.36 -10.42 -9.36
C GLU A 67 -7.57 -10.66 -8.43
N ARG A 68 -8.65 -11.22 -8.98
CA ARG A 68 -9.89 -11.46 -8.23
C ARG A 68 -9.84 -12.66 -7.29
N LYS A 69 -8.88 -13.56 -7.49
CA LYS A 69 -8.69 -14.79 -6.71
C LYS A 69 -7.20 -15.02 -6.47
N ASN A 70 -6.88 -15.68 -5.38
CA ASN A 70 -5.50 -16.00 -4.99
C ASN A 70 -4.62 -14.75 -4.96
N ALA A 71 -5.14 -13.69 -4.36
CA ALA A 71 -4.47 -12.40 -4.32
C ALA A 71 -4.58 -11.76 -2.95
N PHE A 72 -3.65 -10.85 -2.66
CA PHE A 72 -3.64 -10.10 -1.40
C PHE A 72 -3.18 -8.65 -1.57
N LEU A 73 -3.62 -7.81 -0.65
CA LEU A 73 -3.14 -6.45 -0.47
C LEU A 73 -2.58 -6.27 0.93
N VAL A 74 -1.48 -5.54 1.03
CA VAL A 74 -0.96 -4.97 2.28
C VAL A 74 -0.82 -3.47 2.11
N LEU A 75 -1.39 -2.71 3.02
CA LEU A 75 -1.29 -1.24 3.07
C LEU A 75 -0.71 -0.84 4.42
N ASN A 76 0.41 -0.13 4.40
CA ASN A 76 1.00 0.51 5.59
C ASN A 76 0.80 2.01 5.50
N LEU A 77 0.50 2.65 6.63
CA LEU A 77 0.34 4.10 6.74
C LEU A 77 1.11 4.60 7.96
N TYR A 78 2.01 5.54 7.72
CA TYR A 78 2.89 6.12 8.77
C TYR A 78 2.48 7.53 9.18
N SER A 79 1.40 8.06 8.63
CA SER A 79 0.92 9.40 8.98
C SER A 79 0.25 9.39 10.35
N MET A 80 0.71 10.28 11.24
CA MET A 80 0.10 10.51 12.55
C MET A 80 -1.28 11.17 12.38
N GLY A 81 -2.33 10.44 12.43
CA GLY A 81 -3.71 10.93 12.23
C GLY A 81 -4.53 10.01 11.34
N LEU A 82 -3.88 9.03 10.70
CA LEU A 82 -4.57 8.01 9.95
C LEU A 82 -4.70 6.75 10.80
N SER A 83 -5.93 6.44 11.19
CA SER A 83 -6.22 5.19 11.91
C SER A 83 -6.34 4.01 10.97
N SER A 84 -6.16 2.79 11.50
CA SER A 84 -6.39 1.57 10.74
C SER A 84 -7.84 1.43 10.26
N MET A 85 -8.80 2.04 10.97
CA MET A 85 -10.21 2.10 10.53
C MET A 85 -10.38 2.95 9.27
N LEU A 86 -9.65 4.05 9.14
CA LEU A 86 -9.69 4.88 7.94
C LEU A 86 -9.10 4.13 6.74
N ALA A 87 -7.97 3.45 6.95
CA ALA A 87 -7.38 2.56 5.94
C ALA A 87 -8.38 1.49 5.48
N ARG A 88 -9.05 0.82 6.42
CA ARG A 88 -10.11 -0.15 6.14
C ARG A 88 -11.23 0.45 5.29
N THR A 89 -11.74 1.62 5.67
CA THR A 89 -12.84 2.29 4.94
C THR A 89 -12.43 2.60 3.51
N ALA A 90 -11.24 3.16 3.30
CA ALA A 90 -10.73 3.47 1.96
C ALA A 90 -10.54 2.20 1.09
N VAL A 91 -10.02 1.12 1.69
CA VAL A 91 -9.89 -0.16 0.99
C VAL A 91 -11.26 -0.77 0.67
N HIS A 92 -12.22 -0.75 1.60
CA HIS A 92 -13.58 -1.24 1.34
C HIS A 92 -14.27 -0.47 0.20
N GLN A 93 -14.04 0.83 0.11
CA GLN A 93 -14.58 1.65 -0.97
C GLN A 93 -14.01 1.25 -2.34
N ALA A 94 -12.72 0.96 -2.42
CA ALA A 94 -12.06 0.62 -3.68
C ALA A 94 -12.23 -0.86 -4.10
N PHE A 95 -12.14 -1.79 -3.14
CA PHE A 95 -12.09 -3.23 -3.41
C PHE A 95 -13.37 -3.99 -3.05
N GLY A 96 -14.33 -3.33 -2.36
CA GLY A 96 -15.42 -4.00 -1.66
C GLY A 96 -14.98 -4.62 -0.34
N VAL A 97 -15.92 -5.25 0.37
CA VAL A 97 -15.65 -5.88 1.68
C VAL A 97 -15.04 -7.27 1.48
N PRO A 98 -13.80 -7.52 1.86
CA PRO A 98 -13.17 -8.82 1.72
C PRO A 98 -13.66 -9.81 2.79
N LYS A 99 -13.56 -11.11 2.51
CA LYS A 99 -13.93 -12.16 3.48
C LYS A 99 -12.94 -12.27 4.65
N PHE A 100 -11.67 -12.00 4.37
CA PHE A 100 -10.58 -12.12 5.35
C PHE A 100 -9.77 -10.83 5.32
N GLU A 101 -9.84 -10.09 6.40
CA GLU A 101 -9.08 -8.86 6.60
C GLU A 101 -8.46 -8.82 7.98
N GLN A 102 -7.39 -8.07 8.12
CA GLN A 102 -6.73 -7.78 9.38
C GLN A 102 -6.19 -6.36 9.36
N MET A 103 -6.32 -5.67 10.45
CA MET A 103 -5.77 -4.32 10.64
C MET A 103 -5.28 -4.14 12.06
N GLY A 104 -4.41 -3.17 12.26
CA GLY A 104 -3.86 -2.86 13.58
C GLY A 104 -2.78 -1.82 13.50
N GLU A 105 -2.07 -1.68 14.59
CA GLU A 105 -0.91 -0.80 14.72
C GLU A 105 0.39 -1.59 14.62
N LEU A 106 1.37 -1.02 13.94
CA LEU A 106 2.75 -1.47 13.95
C LEU A 106 3.46 -0.78 15.12
N TYR A 107 4.23 -1.53 15.88
CA TYR A 107 4.99 -1.00 17.00
C TYR A 107 6.32 -1.72 17.17
N PHE A 108 7.27 -1.04 17.76
CA PHE A 108 8.48 -1.63 18.32
C PHE A 108 8.33 -1.79 19.82
N GLU A 109 8.91 -2.86 20.35
CA GLU A 109 9.04 -3.05 21.78
C GLU A 109 10.50 -2.74 22.18
N ASP A 110 10.68 -1.82 23.11
CA ASP A 110 12.00 -1.50 23.63
C ASP A 110 12.48 -2.57 24.65
N ARG A 111 13.71 -2.41 25.14
CA ARG A 111 14.29 -3.34 26.13
C ARG A 111 13.52 -3.37 27.45
N SER A 112 12.75 -2.34 27.77
CA SER A 112 11.88 -2.24 28.96
C SER A 112 10.45 -2.68 28.74
N LYS A 113 10.15 -3.30 27.58
CA LYS A 113 8.83 -3.76 27.19
C LYS A 113 7.83 -2.65 26.90
N LYS A 114 8.29 -1.43 26.64
CA LYS A 114 7.45 -0.32 26.21
C LYS A 114 7.21 -0.43 24.71
N GLN A 115 5.95 -0.30 24.32
CA GLN A 115 5.55 -0.29 22.93
C GLN A 115 5.62 1.12 22.36
N ILE A 116 6.37 1.27 21.27
CA ILE A 116 6.55 2.54 20.57
C ILE A 116 5.79 2.42 19.25
N PRO A 117 4.69 3.16 19.04
CA PRO A 117 3.91 3.10 17.82
C PRO A 117 4.74 3.55 16.62
N PHE A 118 4.59 2.85 15.51
CA PHE A 118 5.35 3.10 14.30
C PHE A 118 4.46 3.44 13.10
N GLY A 119 3.23 2.97 13.09
CA GLY A 119 2.27 3.20 12.02
C GLY A 119 1.07 2.26 12.12
N THR A 120 0.22 2.31 11.13
CA THR A 120 -0.92 1.41 11.03
C THR A 120 -0.80 0.53 9.80
N TYR A 121 -1.41 -0.65 9.85
CA TYR A 121 -1.50 -1.53 8.70
C TYR A 121 -2.93 -2.01 8.47
N TYR A 122 -3.21 -2.29 7.23
CA TYR A 122 -4.39 -3.02 6.79
C TYR A 122 -3.99 -4.04 5.74
N ARG A 123 -4.50 -5.25 5.85
CA ARG A 123 -4.28 -6.30 4.85
C ARG A 123 -5.52 -7.15 4.63
N PHE A 124 -5.68 -7.65 3.42
CA PHE A 124 -6.70 -8.64 3.10
C PHE A 124 -6.18 -9.65 2.07
N LYS A 125 -6.90 -10.77 1.97
CA LYS A 125 -6.74 -11.77 0.90
C LYS A 125 -8.08 -12.12 0.27
N ARG A 126 -8.03 -12.50 -0.99
CA ARG A 126 -9.19 -12.95 -1.77
C ARG A 126 -8.87 -14.07 -2.75
#